data_d276cd8235e11e5fc4d189b5cc197025
#
_entry.id   d276cd8235e11e5fc4d189b5cc197025
#
_cell.length_a   1.000
_cell.length_b   1.000
_cell.length_c   1.000
_cell.angle_alpha   90.00
_cell.angle_beta   90.00
_cell.angle_gamma   90.00
#
_symmetry.space_group_name_H-M   'P 1'
#
loop_
_entity.id
_entity.type
_entity.pdbx_description
1 polymer ?
#
loop_
_entity_poly.entity_id
_entity_poly.type
_entity_poly.pdbx_seq_one_letter_code
_entity_poly.pdbx_strand_id
1 'polypeptide(L)'
;MLVGILTDTHFSARKSSRLFQDYFELFYKHVFFPTLEQYGIKTVIHLGDAFDSRKSIDFVGLEWTKRVVLDPLSYYDVHLLTGNHDVYFRSSNKVNSPELLLADYKNIKVYSEPTEVNIGGLNILFLPWINPENQEKSFKMIQNTKAKVAMGHLELQGFKVSRTLTMEDHGYDANIFSNFKKVFSGHYHTRSNNGTVFYLGNPYEMFWSDVEDPRGFTIFDTETLEHFHINNPYRLFYNVFYDDTPHQMLNTAEYENKIVKVIVRKKTSQKNFDRFIDKIHSANVAELKVVENFSIEEAEHFEAYESEDTFSILQRYVEDSECELNKATITSILEDVYKEALELV
;
A
#
# COMPACT_ATOMS: atom_id res chain seq x y z
N MET A 1 -3.14 -22.80 -14.29
CA MET A 1 -4.20 -21.80 -14.46
C MET A 1 -3.68 -20.45 -13.98
N LEU A 2 -3.84 -19.38 -14.80
CA LEU A 2 -3.43 -18.04 -14.39
C LEU A 2 -4.47 -17.39 -13.51
N VAL A 3 -4.01 -16.69 -12.46
CA VAL A 3 -4.80 -15.87 -11.56
C VAL A 3 -4.20 -14.47 -11.42
N GLY A 4 -5.02 -13.44 -11.26
CA GLY A 4 -4.57 -12.09 -10.94
C GLY A 4 -4.50 -11.89 -9.44
N ILE A 5 -3.40 -11.37 -8.91
CA ILE A 5 -3.25 -11.07 -7.49
C ILE A 5 -3.13 -9.56 -7.31
N LEU A 6 -4.02 -8.99 -6.53
CA LEU A 6 -4.09 -7.57 -6.18
C LEU A 6 -4.04 -7.43 -4.65
N THR A 7 -3.55 -6.31 -4.14
CA THR A 7 -3.49 -6.03 -2.69
C THR A 7 -3.43 -4.53 -2.42
N ASP A 8 -3.76 -4.14 -1.21
CA ASP A 8 -3.57 -2.78 -0.68
C ASP A 8 -4.15 -1.69 -1.62
N THR A 9 -5.40 -1.90 -2.02
CA THR A 9 -6.09 -0.97 -2.94
C THR A 9 -6.59 0.29 -2.26
N HIS A 10 -6.82 0.22 -0.95
CA HIS A 10 -7.23 1.35 -0.11
C HIS A 10 -8.31 2.22 -0.76
N PHE A 11 -9.42 1.60 -1.18
CA PHE A 11 -10.56 2.34 -1.71
C PHE A 11 -10.98 3.42 -0.75
N SER A 12 -11.29 4.61 -1.27
CA SER A 12 -11.56 5.84 -0.52
C SER A 12 -10.33 6.50 0.13
N ALA A 13 -9.11 6.07 -0.21
CA ALA A 13 -7.89 6.74 0.22
C ALA A 13 -7.95 8.25 -0.05
N ARG A 14 -7.24 9.02 0.79
CA ARG A 14 -7.19 10.48 0.69
C ARG A 14 -8.59 11.14 0.74
N LYS A 15 -9.49 10.59 1.58
CA LYS A 15 -10.87 11.08 1.78
C LYS A 15 -11.67 11.11 0.47
N SER A 16 -11.53 10.08 -0.34
CA SER A 16 -12.18 9.96 -1.66
C SER A 16 -11.92 11.14 -2.60
N SER A 17 -10.73 11.73 -2.50
CA SER A 17 -10.33 12.83 -3.38
C SER A 17 -10.52 12.45 -4.85
N ARG A 18 -11.21 13.29 -5.61
CA ARG A 18 -11.48 13.06 -7.03
C ARG A 18 -10.19 12.90 -7.85
N LEU A 19 -9.15 13.67 -7.52
CA LEU A 19 -7.84 13.55 -8.16
C LEU A 19 -7.28 12.12 -8.04
N PHE A 20 -7.38 11.52 -6.84
CA PHE A 20 -6.92 10.15 -6.62
C PHE A 20 -7.83 9.13 -7.29
N GLN A 21 -9.15 9.33 -7.24
CA GLN A 21 -10.10 8.45 -7.93
C GLN A 21 -9.89 8.43 -9.44
N ASP A 22 -9.75 9.59 -10.08
CA ASP A 22 -9.47 9.70 -11.51
C ASP A 22 -8.14 9.04 -11.88
N TYR A 23 -7.13 9.17 -11.03
CA TYR A 23 -5.83 8.51 -11.21
C TYR A 23 -5.91 6.98 -11.03
N PHE A 24 -6.59 6.49 -9.99
CA PHE A 24 -6.78 5.05 -9.76
C PHE A 24 -7.60 4.41 -10.88
N GLU A 25 -8.59 5.12 -11.42
CA GLU A 25 -9.41 4.65 -12.54
C GLU A 25 -8.57 4.34 -13.78
N LEU A 26 -7.50 5.10 -14.05
CA LEU A 26 -6.58 4.82 -15.17
C LEU A 26 -5.96 3.42 -15.06
N PHE A 27 -5.57 3.01 -13.84
CA PHE A 27 -5.03 1.68 -13.61
C PHE A 27 -6.05 0.58 -13.91
N TYR A 28 -7.26 0.69 -13.37
CA TYR A 28 -8.30 -0.33 -13.59
C TYR A 28 -8.71 -0.41 -15.05
N LYS A 29 -8.94 0.74 -15.69
CA LYS A 29 -9.45 0.85 -17.05
C LYS A 29 -8.42 0.45 -18.11
N HIS A 30 -7.16 0.78 -17.93
CA HIS A 30 -6.14 0.65 -18.96
C HIS A 30 -5.06 -0.39 -18.67
N VAL A 31 -4.95 -0.86 -17.42
CA VAL A 31 -3.95 -1.85 -17.02
C VAL A 31 -4.61 -3.13 -16.51
N PHE A 32 -5.35 -3.05 -15.42
CA PHE A 32 -5.82 -4.22 -14.70
C PHE A 32 -6.80 -5.07 -15.54
N PHE A 33 -7.97 -4.56 -15.86
CA PHE A 33 -8.98 -5.31 -16.60
C PHE A 33 -8.52 -5.73 -18.01
N PRO A 34 -7.90 -4.85 -18.84
CA PRO A 34 -7.38 -5.26 -20.13
C PRO A 34 -6.34 -6.39 -20.05
N THR A 35 -5.49 -6.38 -19.02
CA THR A 35 -4.52 -7.45 -18.83
C THR A 35 -5.19 -8.77 -18.43
N LEU A 36 -6.19 -8.73 -17.53
CA LEU A 36 -6.97 -9.94 -17.20
C LEU A 36 -7.61 -10.56 -18.45
N GLU A 37 -8.18 -9.73 -19.33
CA GLU A 37 -8.77 -10.18 -20.59
C GLU A 37 -7.71 -10.76 -21.55
N GLN A 38 -6.59 -10.06 -21.72
CA GLN A 38 -5.47 -10.48 -22.58
C GLN A 38 -4.94 -11.86 -22.21
N TYR A 39 -4.83 -12.16 -20.92
CA TYR A 39 -4.34 -13.44 -20.39
C TYR A 39 -5.45 -14.47 -20.16
N GLY A 40 -6.71 -14.14 -20.43
CA GLY A 40 -7.87 -15.03 -20.20
C GLY A 40 -8.08 -15.36 -18.73
N ILE A 41 -7.65 -14.50 -17.82
CA ILE A 41 -7.78 -14.67 -16.36
C ILE A 41 -9.24 -14.49 -15.95
N LYS A 42 -9.76 -15.42 -15.15
CA LYS A 42 -11.13 -15.41 -14.62
C LYS A 42 -11.18 -15.41 -13.10
N THR A 43 -10.06 -15.59 -12.44
CA THR A 43 -9.97 -15.61 -10.97
C THR A 43 -9.04 -14.51 -10.51
N VAL A 44 -9.50 -13.72 -9.54
CA VAL A 44 -8.75 -12.63 -8.89
C VAL A 44 -8.65 -12.93 -7.41
N ILE A 45 -7.46 -12.76 -6.86
CA ILE A 45 -7.18 -12.87 -5.42
C ILE A 45 -6.75 -11.51 -4.91
N HIS A 46 -7.44 -10.99 -3.90
CA HIS A 46 -7.10 -9.75 -3.23
C HIS A 46 -6.57 -10.05 -1.83
N LEU A 47 -5.35 -9.62 -1.54
CA LEU A 47 -4.65 -10.02 -0.31
C LEU A 47 -4.92 -9.10 0.90
N GLY A 48 -5.98 -8.32 0.89
CA GLY A 48 -6.37 -7.46 2.01
C GLY A 48 -6.10 -5.98 1.79
N ASP A 49 -6.54 -5.18 2.75
CA ASP A 49 -6.57 -3.71 2.68
C ASP A 49 -7.29 -3.22 1.42
N ALA A 50 -8.51 -3.74 1.23
CA ALA A 50 -9.38 -3.30 0.15
C ALA A 50 -9.87 -1.87 0.40
N PHE A 51 -10.24 -1.55 1.64
CA PHE A 51 -10.71 -0.23 2.04
C PHE A 51 -9.69 0.50 2.92
N ASP A 52 -9.65 1.85 2.81
CA ASP A 52 -8.65 2.67 3.49
C ASP A 52 -8.93 2.86 4.98
N SER A 53 -10.18 3.05 5.34
CA SER A 53 -10.58 3.37 6.72
C SER A 53 -11.27 2.22 7.43
N ARG A 54 -10.83 1.92 8.65
CA ARG A 54 -11.42 0.90 9.53
C ARG A 54 -12.85 1.18 9.95
N LYS A 55 -13.20 2.47 10.08
CA LYS A 55 -14.43 2.90 10.78
C LYS A 55 -15.51 3.42 9.87
N SER A 56 -15.16 3.93 8.69
CA SER A 56 -16.12 4.61 7.83
C SER A 56 -15.72 4.55 6.35
N ILE A 57 -16.70 4.60 5.50
CA ILE A 57 -16.54 4.87 4.08
C ILE A 57 -17.52 5.97 3.70
N ASP A 58 -17.07 6.95 2.92
CA ASP A 58 -17.99 7.94 2.38
C ASP A 58 -18.72 7.41 1.14
N PHE A 59 -19.90 7.96 0.87
CA PHE A 59 -20.76 7.46 -0.20
C PHE A 59 -20.19 7.73 -1.61
N VAL A 60 -19.37 8.79 -1.78
CA VAL A 60 -18.72 9.08 -3.06
C VAL A 60 -17.67 8.03 -3.36
N GLY A 61 -16.84 7.69 -2.36
CA GLY A 61 -15.84 6.64 -2.47
C GLY A 61 -16.45 5.26 -2.71
N LEU A 62 -17.55 4.95 -2.01
CA LEU A 62 -18.24 3.67 -2.20
C LEU A 62 -18.88 3.56 -3.60
N GLU A 63 -19.54 4.62 -4.08
CA GLU A 63 -20.11 4.65 -5.43
C GLU A 63 -19.03 4.45 -6.50
N TRP A 64 -17.94 5.21 -6.40
CA TRP A 64 -16.81 5.08 -7.30
C TRP A 64 -16.24 3.65 -7.28
N THR A 65 -16.01 3.08 -6.10
CA THR A 65 -15.50 1.71 -5.93
C THR A 65 -16.42 0.69 -6.60
N LYS A 66 -17.74 0.81 -6.40
CA LYS A 66 -18.72 -0.07 -7.07
C LYS A 66 -18.61 0.06 -8.58
N ARG A 67 -18.75 1.25 -9.12
CA ARG A 67 -18.78 1.51 -10.55
C ARG A 67 -17.50 1.13 -11.28
N VAL A 68 -16.35 1.47 -10.70
CA VAL A 68 -15.04 1.32 -11.38
C VAL A 68 -14.43 -0.05 -11.17
N VAL A 69 -14.69 -0.69 -10.02
CA VAL A 69 -13.99 -1.91 -9.62
C VAL A 69 -14.94 -3.09 -9.42
N LEU A 70 -15.94 -2.96 -8.53
CA LEU A 70 -16.72 -4.11 -8.10
C LEU A 70 -17.70 -4.60 -9.19
N ASP A 71 -18.36 -3.70 -9.89
CA ASP A 71 -19.29 -4.07 -10.97
C ASP A 71 -18.54 -4.74 -12.15
N PRO A 72 -17.38 -4.23 -12.62
CA PRO A 72 -16.55 -4.99 -13.57
C PRO A 72 -16.02 -6.31 -13.01
N LEU A 73 -15.67 -6.39 -11.72
CA LEU A 73 -15.24 -7.64 -11.09
C LEU A 73 -16.35 -8.69 -11.00
N SER A 74 -17.64 -8.33 -11.20
CA SER A 74 -18.75 -9.30 -11.19
C SER A 74 -18.61 -10.40 -12.24
N TYR A 75 -17.78 -10.22 -13.25
CA TYR A 75 -17.48 -11.24 -14.28
C TYR A 75 -16.34 -12.20 -13.91
N TYR A 76 -15.78 -12.08 -12.70
CA TYR A 76 -14.63 -12.85 -12.20
C TYR A 76 -15.01 -13.61 -10.92
N ASP A 77 -14.33 -14.73 -10.64
CA ASP A 77 -14.36 -15.37 -9.32
C ASP A 77 -13.35 -14.68 -8.44
N VAL A 78 -13.80 -14.03 -7.37
CA VAL A 78 -12.95 -13.15 -6.54
C VAL A 78 -12.80 -13.76 -5.15
N HIS A 79 -11.56 -13.90 -4.72
CA HIS A 79 -11.18 -14.28 -3.36
C HIS A 79 -10.55 -13.08 -2.68
N LEU A 80 -11.13 -12.58 -1.59
CA LEU A 80 -10.67 -11.39 -0.89
C LEU A 80 -10.36 -11.71 0.57
N LEU A 81 -9.12 -11.49 0.98
CA LEU A 81 -8.69 -11.61 2.37
C LEU A 81 -8.92 -10.28 3.09
N THR A 82 -9.21 -10.32 4.38
CA THR A 82 -9.25 -9.09 5.18
C THR A 82 -7.83 -8.68 5.59
N GLY A 83 -7.52 -7.41 5.35
CA GLY A 83 -6.31 -6.75 5.86
C GLY A 83 -6.56 -5.98 7.16
N ASN A 84 -5.55 -5.29 7.66
CA ASN A 84 -5.65 -4.54 8.92
C ASN A 84 -6.47 -3.25 8.79
N HIS A 85 -6.59 -2.67 7.59
CA HIS A 85 -7.47 -1.53 7.32
C HIS A 85 -8.93 -1.94 7.11
N ASP A 86 -9.18 -3.20 6.76
CA ASP A 86 -10.54 -3.70 6.53
C ASP A 86 -11.29 -4.00 7.83
N VAL A 87 -10.58 -4.19 8.97
CA VAL A 87 -11.18 -4.64 10.23
C VAL A 87 -11.41 -3.48 11.19
N TYR A 88 -12.57 -3.47 11.86
CA TYR A 88 -12.90 -2.41 12.81
C TYR A 88 -12.04 -2.49 14.08
N PHE A 89 -11.92 -3.68 14.68
CA PHE A 89 -11.13 -3.92 15.89
C PHE A 89 -9.73 -4.44 15.53
N ARG A 90 -8.68 -3.90 16.14
CA ARG A 90 -7.31 -4.41 15.94
C ARG A 90 -7.13 -5.86 16.41
N SER A 91 -7.96 -6.32 17.33
CA SER A 91 -7.88 -7.64 17.96
C SER A 91 -8.73 -8.73 17.30
N SER A 92 -9.57 -8.39 16.30
CA SER A 92 -10.55 -9.32 15.73
C SER A 92 -10.92 -8.96 14.30
N ASN A 93 -11.06 -9.96 13.42
CA ASN A 93 -11.55 -9.79 12.04
C ASN A 93 -13.08 -9.93 11.91
N LYS A 94 -13.83 -10.10 13.01
CA LYS A 94 -15.28 -10.38 12.96
C LYS A 94 -16.12 -9.23 12.40
N VAL A 95 -15.70 -8.01 12.65
CA VAL A 95 -16.37 -6.84 12.07
C VAL A 95 -15.42 -6.24 11.04
N ASN A 96 -15.73 -6.44 9.78
CA ASN A 96 -14.88 -5.99 8.67
C ASN A 96 -15.70 -5.39 7.52
N SER A 97 -15.12 -4.44 6.84
CA SER A 97 -15.76 -3.71 5.74
C SER A 97 -16.07 -4.62 4.53
N PRO A 98 -15.21 -5.57 4.10
CA PRO A 98 -15.53 -6.42 2.96
C PRO A 98 -16.78 -7.28 3.16
N GLU A 99 -16.94 -7.97 4.29
CA GLU A 99 -18.14 -8.76 4.55
C GLU A 99 -19.41 -7.91 4.60
N LEU A 100 -19.33 -6.69 5.15
CA LEU A 100 -20.47 -5.80 5.28
C LEU A 100 -20.86 -5.13 3.95
N LEU A 101 -19.88 -4.71 3.14
CA LEU A 101 -20.11 -3.90 1.94
C LEU A 101 -20.26 -4.72 0.67
N LEU A 102 -19.69 -5.95 0.65
CA LEU A 102 -19.64 -6.78 -0.55
C LEU A 102 -20.60 -7.98 -0.50
N ALA A 103 -21.47 -8.06 0.49
CA ALA A 103 -22.42 -9.19 0.67
C ALA A 103 -23.34 -9.45 -0.54
N ASP A 104 -23.64 -8.43 -1.32
CA ASP A 104 -24.47 -8.52 -2.51
C ASP A 104 -23.73 -9.09 -3.74
N TYR A 105 -22.40 -9.07 -3.74
CA TYR A 105 -21.56 -9.59 -4.84
C TYR A 105 -21.30 -11.09 -4.63
N LYS A 106 -22.15 -11.95 -5.20
CA LYS A 106 -22.10 -13.42 -4.99
C LYS A 106 -20.85 -14.10 -5.57
N ASN A 107 -20.14 -13.42 -6.44
CA ASN A 107 -18.86 -13.83 -7.02
C ASN A 107 -17.65 -13.47 -6.14
N ILE A 108 -17.83 -12.69 -5.07
CA ILE A 108 -16.77 -12.30 -4.13
C ILE A 108 -16.90 -13.15 -2.86
N LYS A 109 -15.84 -13.90 -2.57
CA LYS A 109 -15.70 -14.68 -1.34
C LYS A 109 -14.72 -13.97 -0.41
N VAL A 110 -15.21 -13.52 0.72
CA VAL A 110 -14.37 -12.85 1.74
C VAL A 110 -13.85 -13.90 2.72
N TYR A 111 -12.59 -13.78 3.09
CA TYR A 111 -11.92 -14.64 4.05
C TYR A 111 -11.40 -13.79 5.22
N SER A 112 -12.09 -13.86 6.34
CA SER A 112 -11.73 -13.20 7.60
C SER A 112 -11.02 -14.13 8.59
N GLU A 113 -10.95 -15.43 8.26
CA GLU A 113 -10.33 -16.47 9.04
C GLU A 113 -9.32 -17.29 8.21
N PRO A 114 -8.23 -17.80 8.81
CA PRO A 114 -7.28 -18.66 8.11
C PRO A 114 -7.99 -19.89 7.55
N THR A 115 -7.81 -20.13 6.24
CA THR A 115 -8.60 -21.13 5.49
C THR A 115 -7.75 -21.72 4.35
N GLU A 116 -7.80 -23.04 4.13
CA GLU A 116 -7.26 -23.65 2.91
C GLU A 116 -8.32 -23.59 1.79
N VAL A 117 -7.90 -23.13 0.61
CA VAL A 117 -8.75 -23.00 -0.58
C VAL A 117 -8.08 -23.68 -1.76
N ASN A 118 -8.86 -24.42 -2.55
CA ASN A 118 -8.40 -24.99 -3.81
C ASN A 118 -8.70 -24.06 -4.98
N ILE A 119 -7.66 -23.60 -5.67
CA ILE A 119 -7.78 -22.74 -6.85
C ILE A 119 -7.02 -23.40 -8.00
N GLY A 120 -7.73 -23.77 -9.05
CA GLY A 120 -7.12 -24.40 -10.22
C GLY A 120 -6.34 -25.70 -9.91
N GLY A 121 -6.79 -26.47 -8.91
CA GLY A 121 -6.13 -27.71 -8.47
C GLY A 121 -5.01 -27.50 -7.45
N LEU A 122 -4.61 -26.27 -7.17
CA LEU A 122 -3.62 -25.93 -6.16
C LEU A 122 -4.30 -25.60 -4.82
N ASN A 123 -3.89 -26.28 -3.75
CA ASN A 123 -4.28 -25.89 -2.40
C ASN A 123 -3.40 -24.75 -1.92
N ILE A 124 -4.06 -23.65 -1.55
CA ILE A 124 -3.44 -22.41 -1.06
C ILE A 124 -3.94 -22.15 0.36
N LEU A 125 -3.03 -21.86 1.28
CA LEU A 125 -3.38 -21.40 2.62
C LEU A 125 -3.60 -19.89 2.57
N PHE A 126 -4.84 -19.44 2.80
CA PHE A 126 -5.19 -18.04 2.97
C PHE A 126 -5.07 -17.62 4.43
N LEU A 127 -4.34 -16.53 4.64
CA LEU A 127 -4.05 -15.96 5.95
C LEU A 127 -4.47 -14.48 5.95
N PRO A 128 -5.70 -14.16 6.35
CA PRO A 128 -6.09 -12.77 6.57
C PRO A 128 -5.26 -12.13 7.67
N TRP A 129 -5.44 -10.86 7.93
CA TRP A 129 -4.74 -10.15 9.01
C TRP A 129 -4.69 -10.97 10.30
N ILE A 130 -3.47 -11.27 10.76
CA ILE A 130 -3.25 -12.05 11.98
C ILE A 130 -3.33 -11.10 13.17
N ASN A 131 -4.23 -11.39 14.09
CA ASN A 131 -4.49 -10.61 15.29
C ASN A 131 -4.61 -11.55 16.51
N PRO A 132 -4.71 -11.03 17.75
CA PRO A 132 -4.74 -11.86 18.95
C PRO A 132 -5.82 -12.95 18.96
N GLU A 133 -6.96 -12.74 18.31
CA GLU A 133 -8.06 -13.72 18.30
C GLU A 133 -7.77 -14.92 17.39
N ASN A 134 -7.13 -14.72 16.22
CA ASN A 134 -6.91 -15.77 15.23
C ASN A 134 -5.46 -16.28 15.15
N GLN A 135 -4.54 -15.69 15.93
CA GLN A 135 -3.10 -16.00 15.88
C GLN A 135 -2.78 -17.47 16.13
N GLU A 136 -3.34 -18.06 17.18
CA GLU A 136 -3.09 -19.47 17.48
C GLU A 136 -3.55 -20.40 16.34
N LYS A 137 -4.74 -20.14 15.80
CA LYS A 137 -5.29 -20.87 14.66
C LYS A 137 -4.42 -20.71 13.41
N SER A 138 -3.99 -19.48 13.13
CA SER A 138 -3.12 -19.17 11.99
C SER A 138 -1.82 -19.94 12.05
N PHE A 139 -1.12 -19.89 13.18
CA PHE A 139 0.16 -20.58 13.36
C PHE A 139 0.00 -22.10 13.33
N LYS A 140 -1.06 -22.64 13.93
CA LYS A 140 -1.35 -24.06 13.86
C LYS A 140 -1.60 -24.53 12.41
N MET A 141 -2.28 -23.72 11.60
CA MET A 141 -2.48 -24.02 10.17
C MET A 141 -1.17 -23.90 9.39
N ILE A 142 -0.37 -22.86 9.61
CA ILE A 142 0.96 -22.71 8.98
C ILE A 142 1.83 -23.93 9.23
N GLN A 143 1.85 -24.45 10.45
CA GLN A 143 2.69 -25.60 10.84
C GLN A 143 2.20 -26.92 10.27
N ASN A 144 0.88 -27.13 10.15
CA ASN A 144 0.30 -28.45 9.85
C ASN A 144 -0.20 -28.59 8.40
N THR A 145 -0.31 -27.51 7.64
CA THR A 145 -0.78 -27.55 6.26
C THR A 145 0.13 -28.36 5.34
N LYS A 146 -0.45 -28.98 4.33
CA LYS A 146 0.26 -29.58 3.19
C LYS A 146 0.34 -28.65 1.99
N ALA A 147 -0.33 -27.48 2.04
CA ALA A 147 -0.25 -26.48 0.99
C ALA A 147 1.18 -26.01 0.79
N LYS A 148 1.59 -25.87 -0.47
CA LYS A 148 2.93 -25.38 -0.83
C LYS A 148 2.97 -23.88 -1.10
N VAL A 149 1.80 -23.26 -1.16
CA VAL A 149 1.63 -21.82 -1.37
C VAL A 149 0.76 -21.28 -0.24
N ALA A 150 1.16 -20.14 0.31
CA ALA A 150 0.33 -19.34 1.19
C ALA A 150 0.13 -17.95 0.57
N MET A 151 -1.01 -17.35 0.85
CA MET A 151 -1.32 -15.98 0.46
C MET A 151 -1.94 -15.27 1.65
N GLY A 152 -1.45 -14.08 2.00
CA GLY A 152 -1.91 -13.43 3.21
C GLY A 152 -1.76 -11.93 3.22
N HIS A 153 -2.23 -11.35 4.33
CA HIS A 153 -1.97 -9.97 4.69
C HIS A 153 -1.13 -9.98 5.95
N LEU A 154 0.21 -10.01 5.77
CA LEU A 154 1.14 -10.43 6.81
C LEU A 154 2.07 -9.28 7.20
N GLU A 155 2.39 -9.18 8.47
CA GLU A 155 3.41 -8.30 9.00
C GLU A 155 4.63 -9.14 9.41
N LEU A 156 5.68 -9.12 8.58
CA LEU A 156 6.89 -9.94 8.78
C LEU A 156 8.14 -9.06 8.86
N GLN A 157 9.08 -9.48 9.70
CA GLN A 157 10.39 -8.85 9.83
C GLN A 157 11.28 -9.10 8.61
N GLY A 158 12.21 -8.17 8.34
CA GLY A 158 13.22 -8.28 7.30
C GLY A 158 12.75 -7.84 5.90
N PHE A 159 11.58 -7.19 5.78
CA PHE A 159 11.05 -6.73 4.51
C PHE A 159 10.91 -5.20 4.45
N LYS A 160 10.94 -4.67 3.24
CA LYS A 160 10.83 -3.23 2.98
C LYS A 160 9.41 -2.74 3.18
N VAL A 161 9.26 -1.74 4.04
CA VAL A 161 8.02 -0.95 4.20
C VAL A 161 7.99 0.20 3.19
N SER A 162 9.16 0.79 2.94
CA SER A 162 9.38 1.80 1.89
C SER A 162 10.71 1.54 1.17
N ARG A 163 11.07 2.37 0.20
CA ARG A 163 12.35 2.25 -0.52
C ARG A 163 13.57 2.28 0.40
N THR A 164 13.50 3.04 1.49
CA THR A 164 14.59 3.30 2.43
C THR A 164 14.46 2.61 3.76
N LEU A 165 13.24 2.14 4.12
CA LEU A 165 12.96 1.55 5.42
C LEU A 165 12.68 0.05 5.30
N THR A 166 13.40 -0.75 6.09
CA THR A 166 13.16 -2.19 6.29
C THR A 166 12.61 -2.41 7.70
N MET A 167 11.57 -3.21 7.83
CA MET A 167 10.98 -3.57 9.12
C MET A 167 11.87 -4.61 9.82
N GLU A 168 12.56 -4.20 10.87
CA GLU A 168 13.47 -5.09 11.63
C GLU A 168 12.88 -5.52 12.98
N ASP A 169 12.10 -4.65 13.65
CA ASP A 169 11.73 -4.80 15.04
C ASP A 169 10.28 -5.26 15.28
N HIS A 170 9.41 -5.17 14.27
CA HIS A 170 8.01 -5.55 14.38
C HIS A 170 7.62 -6.67 13.42
N GLY A 171 6.53 -7.39 13.77
CA GLY A 171 6.00 -8.47 12.96
C GLY A 171 6.57 -9.84 13.37
N TYR A 172 6.18 -10.85 12.61
CA TYR A 172 6.57 -12.23 12.84
C TYR A 172 7.84 -12.58 12.07
N ASP A 173 8.62 -13.53 12.60
CA ASP A 173 9.78 -14.09 11.89
C ASP A 173 9.30 -14.82 10.62
N ALA A 174 9.83 -14.43 9.46
CA ALA A 174 9.52 -15.05 8.17
C ALA A 174 9.86 -16.54 8.09
N ASN A 175 10.72 -17.06 8.97
CA ASN A 175 11.08 -18.47 9.03
C ASN A 175 9.90 -19.40 9.35
N ILE A 176 8.80 -18.89 9.91
CA ILE A 176 7.57 -19.68 10.08
C ILE A 176 7.02 -20.22 8.75
N PHE A 177 7.38 -19.59 7.63
CA PHE A 177 6.98 -19.99 6.27
C PHE A 177 8.01 -20.86 5.54
N SER A 178 9.06 -21.35 6.20
CA SER A 178 10.14 -22.13 5.58
C SER A 178 9.68 -23.40 4.86
N ASN A 179 8.53 -23.96 5.21
CA ASN A 179 7.94 -25.15 4.58
C ASN A 179 7.17 -24.86 3.27
N PHE A 180 6.93 -23.59 2.97
CA PHE A 180 6.24 -23.19 1.74
C PHE A 180 7.23 -22.99 0.59
N LYS A 181 6.76 -23.24 -0.63
CA LYS A 181 7.51 -22.91 -1.85
C LYS A 181 7.38 -21.42 -2.20
N LYS A 182 6.18 -20.86 -1.99
CA LYS A 182 5.91 -19.43 -2.21
C LYS A 182 4.88 -18.91 -1.21
N VAL A 183 5.11 -17.71 -0.75
CA VAL A 183 4.18 -16.94 0.09
C VAL A 183 4.03 -15.57 -0.54
N PHE A 184 2.80 -15.18 -0.86
CA PHE A 184 2.49 -13.84 -1.35
C PHE A 184 1.80 -13.04 -0.25
N SER A 185 2.24 -11.81 -0.04
CA SER A 185 1.67 -10.95 0.99
C SER A 185 1.37 -9.55 0.49
N GLY A 186 0.27 -8.97 0.99
CA GLY A 186 0.03 -7.54 1.09
C GLY A 186 0.61 -6.95 2.36
N HIS A 187 0.10 -5.79 2.78
CA HIS A 187 0.46 -4.99 3.94
C HIS A 187 1.62 -4.01 3.70
N TYR A 188 2.76 -4.46 3.22
CA TYR A 188 3.83 -3.53 2.86
C TYR A 188 3.67 -3.07 1.41
N HIS A 189 3.56 -1.75 1.21
CA HIS A 189 3.29 -1.16 -0.09
C HIS A 189 4.48 -1.25 -1.06
N THR A 190 5.70 -1.44 -0.54
CA THR A 190 6.91 -1.61 -1.35
C THR A 190 7.17 -3.07 -1.63
N ARG A 191 7.44 -3.38 -2.90
CA ARG A 191 7.76 -4.74 -3.32
C ARG A 191 9.10 -5.18 -2.78
N SER A 192 9.11 -6.34 -2.10
CA SER A 192 10.33 -6.95 -1.59
C SER A 192 10.16 -8.47 -1.48
N ASN A 193 11.26 -9.22 -1.46
CA ASN A 193 11.20 -10.67 -1.26
C ASN A 193 12.50 -11.22 -0.69
N ASN A 194 12.41 -12.43 -0.12
CA ASN A 194 13.56 -13.21 0.34
C ASN A 194 13.71 -14.56 -0.40
N GLY A 195 13.06 -14.71 -1.57
CA GLY A 195 13.03 -15.94 -2.36
C GLY A 195 11.88 -16.90 -2.03
N THR A 196 11.30 -16.84 -0.83
CA THR A 196 10.13 -17.61 -0.41
C THR A 196 8.92 -16.71 -0.22
N VAL A 197 9.07 -15.62 0.52
CA VAL A 197 8.02 -14.63 0.78
C VAL A 197 8.19 -13.46 -0.18
N PHE A 198 7.08 -13.04 -0.78
CA PHE A 198 6.97 -11.97 -1.77
C PHE A 198 5.91 -10.97 -1.32
N TYR A 199 6.32 -9.77 -0.92
CA TYR A 199 5.44 -8.62 -0.77
C TYR A 199 5.19 -8.03 -2.16
N LEU A 200 3.92 -7.92 -2.54
CA LEU A 200 3.55 -7.57 -3.91
C LEU A 200 3.44 -6.06 -4.16
N GLY A 201 3.32 -5.29 -3.07
CA GLY A 201 3.14 -3.84 -3.14
C GLY A 201 1.75 -3.43 -3.64
N ASN A 202 1.39 -2.19 -3.39
CA ASN A 202 0.11 -1.62 -3.80
C ASN A 202 0.07 -1.30 -5.32
N PRO A 203 -1.13 -1.13 -5.92
CA PRO A 203 -1.28 -1.04 -7.37
C PRO A 203 -0.93 0.35 -7.95
N TYR A 204 -0.89 1.39 -7.15
CA TYR A 204 -0.69 2.78 -7.57
C TYR A 204 -0.09 3.64 -6.47
N GLU A 205 0.44 4.80 -6.82
CA GLU A 205 1.02 5.74 -5.86
C GLU A 205 -0.08 6.36 -4.98
N MET A 206 0.09 6.33 -3.67
CA MET A 206 -0.79 6.97 -2.67
C MET A 206 -0.06 8.00 -1.82
N PHE A 207 1.25 7.84 -1.68
CA PHE A 207 2.11 8.67 -0.83
C PHE A 207 3.38 9.10 -1.56
N TRP A 208 4.09 10.07 -1.01
CA TRP A 208 5.39 10.49 -1.53
C TRP A 208 6.45 9.40 -1.48
N SER A 209 6.37 8.49 -0.52
CA SER A 209 7.23 7.30 -0.43
C SER A 209 7.07 6.34 -1.61
N ASP A 210 5.99 6.44 -2.36
CA ASP A 210 5.68 5.57 -3.50
C ASP A 210 6.33 6.04 -4.80
N VAL A 211 6.90 7.25 -4.81
CA VAL A 211 7.56 7.83 -5.98
C VAL A 211 8.72 6.97 -6.44
N GLU A 212 8.76 6.68 -7.75
CA GLU A 212 9.80 5.85 -8.39
C GLU A 212 9.87 4.40 -7.90
N ASP A 213 8.85 3.91 -7.17
CA ASP A 213 8.71 2.51 -6.81
C ASP A 213 7.70 1.83 -7.76
N PRO A 214 8.07 0.72 -8.44
CA PRO A 214 7.18 0.04 -9.38
C PRO A 214 5.89 -0.43 -8.71
N ARG A 215 4.76 0.11 -9.15
CA ARG A 215 3.41 -0.22 -8.68
C ARG A 215 2.70 -1.11 -9.70
N GLY A 216 1.67 -1.82 -9.29
CA GLY A 216 0.89 -2.65 -10.21
C GLY A 216 0.27 -3.86 -9.54
N PHE A 217 0.20 -4.99 -10.27
CA PHE A 217 -0.34 -6.24 -9.75
C PHE A 217 0.45 -7.44 -10.27
N THR A 218 0.18 -8.62 -9.73
CA THR A 218 0.92 -9.84 -10.05
C THR A 218 0.02 -10.85 -10.74
N ILE A 219 0.54 -11.51 -11.78
CA ILE A 219 -0.07 -12.70 -12.37
C ILE A 219 0.68 -13.92 -11.83
N PHE A 220 -0.06 -14.93 -11.39
CA PHE A 220 0.46 -16.17 -10.83
C PHE A 220 -0.13 -17.38 -11.55
N ASP A 221 0.71 -18.35 -11.88
CA ASP A 221 0.27 -19.62 -12.44
C ASP A 221 0.24 -20.71 -11.37
N THR A 222 -0.97 -21.22 -11.10
CA THR A 222 -1.18 -22.27 -10.09
C THR A 222 -0.59 -23.63 -10.46
N GLU A 223 -0.25 -23.86 -11.71
CA GLU A 223 0.35 -25.13 -12.18
C GLU A 223 1.87 -25.11 -12.05
N THR A 224 2.50 -24.06 -12.57
CA THR A 224 3.97 -23.94 -12.59
C THR A 224 4.52 -23.28 -11.32
N LEU A 225 3.68 -22.59 -10.56
CA LEU A 225 4.03 -21.69 -9.45
C LEU A 225 4.87 -20.48 -9.88
N GLU A 226 4.96 -20.19 -11.19
CA GLU A 226 5.63 -19.00 -11.68
C GLU A 226 4.75 -17.77 -11.50
N HIS A 227 5.35 -16.61 -11.33
CA HIS A 227 4.65 -15.35 -11.21
C HIS A 227 5.45 -14.21 -11.85
N PHE A 228 4.75 -13.21 -12.33
CA PHE A 228 5.35 -12.00 -12.86
C PHE A 228 4.49 -10.78 -12.57
N HIS A 229 5.14 -9.65 -12.47
CA HIS A 229 4.51 -8.38 -12.14
C HIS A 229 4.12 -7.61 -13.39
N ILE A 230 2.93 -7.01 -13.35
CA ILE A 230 2.44 -6.07 -14.36
C ILE A 230 2.55 -4.67 -13.78
N ASN A 231 3.44 -3.86 -14.35
CA ASN A 231 3.65 -2.50 -13.88
C ASN A 231 2.46 -1.59 -14.25
N ASN A 232 2.09 -0.71 -13.31
CA ASN A 232 1.24 0.44 -13.59
C ASN A 232 2.11 1.56 -14.16
N PRO A 233 1.91 2.00 -15.41
CA PRO A 233 2.72 3.05 -16.02
C PRO A 233 2.30 4.46 -15.57
N TYR A 234 1.14 4.58 -14.92
CA TYR A 234 0.59 5.88 -14.51
C TYR A 234 1.24 6.34 -13.21
N ARG A 235 1.54 7.63 -13.15
CA ARG A 235 2.13 8.31 -11.99
C ARG A 235 1.25 9.46 -11.56
N LEU A 236 1.25 9.76 -10.26
CA LEU A 236 0.56 10.92 -9.68
C LEU A 236 1.55 11.92 -9.09
N PHE A 237 2.64 11.44 -8.48
CA PHE A 237 3.61 12.25 -7.77
C PHE A 237 4.89 12.43 -8.57
N TYR A 238 5.42 13.65 -8.59
CA TYR A 238 6.65 14.02 -9.30
C TYR A 238 7.59 14.80 -8.40
N ASN A 239 8.82 14.31 -8.20
CA ASN A 239 9.92 15.08 -7.62
C ASN A 239 10.66 15.82 -8.73
N VAL A 240 10.80 17.13 -8.58
CA VAL A 240 11.49 18.01 -9.52
C VAL A 240 12.61 18.72 -8.78
N PHE A 241 13.85 18.52 -9.22
CA PHE A 241 14.98 19.15 -8.60
C PHE A 241 15.30 20.49 -9.26
N TYR A 242 15.43 21.54 -8.45
CA TYR A 242 15.90 22.84 -8.89
C TYR A 242 17.35 23.06 -8.45
N ASP A 243 18.25 23.22 -9.41
CA ASP A 243 19.68 23.47 -9.21
C ASP A 243 20.14 24.62 -10.13
N ASP A 244 19.59 25.83 -9.89
CA ASP A 244 19.69 26.98 -10.81
C ASP A 244 19.27 26.66 -12.27
N THR A 245 18.44 25.63 -12.47
CA THR A 245 18.02 25.14 -13.77
C THR A 245 17.20 26.19 -14.49
N PRO A 246 17.58 26.61 -15.71
CA PRO A 246 16.80 27.54 -16.51
C PRO A 246 15.38 26.98 -16.78
N HIS A 247 14.36 27.81 -16.55
CA HIS A 247 12.96 27.36 -16.75
C HIS A 247 12.68 26.85 -18.17
N GLN A 248 13.43 27.29 -19.18
CA GLN A 248 13.30 26.81 -20.56
C GLN A 248 13.64 25.32 -20.70
N MET A 249 14.56 24.81 -19.87
CA MET A 249 15.00 23.40 -19.88
C MET A 249 14.01 22.47 -19.16
N LEU A 250 13.08 23.00 -18.37
CA LEU A 250 12.09 22.21 -17.66
C LEU A 250 11.02 21.69 -18.64
N ASN A 251 10.86 20.38 -18.73
CA ASN A 251 9.73 19.77 -19.40
C ASN A 251 8.57 19.58 -18.41
N THR A 252 7.43 20.17 -18.68
CA THR A 252 6.23 20.10 -17.83
C THR A 252 5.07 19.36 -18.49
N ALA A 253 5.28 18.68 -19.61
CA ALA A 253 4.22 18.03 -20.38
C ALA A 253 3.45 16.95 -19.60
N GLU A 254 4.09 16.35 -18.61
CA GLU A 254 3.50 15.27 -17.79
C GLU A 254 2.89 15.76 -16.46
N TYR A 255 2.91 17.08 -16.16
CA TYR A 255 2.55 17.59 -14.84
C TYR A 255 1.08 18.00 -14.72
N GLU A 256 0.32 18.00 -15.81
CA GLU A 256 -1.11 18.34 -15.77
C GLU A 256 -1.86 17.38 -14.82
N ASN A 257 -2.59 17.95 -13.85
CA ASN A 257 -3.32 17.22 -12.81
C ASN A 257 -2.42 16.26 -11.96
N LYS A 258 -1.13 16.63 -11.79
CA LYS A 258 -0.18 15.87 -10.96
C LYS A 258 0.16 16.64 -9.68
N ILE A 259 0.67 15.91 -8.71
CA ILE A 259 1.20 16.45 -7.45
C ILE A 259 2.72 16.58 -7.62
N VAL A 260 3.21 17.82 -7.64
CA VAL A 260 4.61 18.13 -7.93
C VAL A 260 5.30 18.67 -6.69
N LYS A 261 6.45 18.10 -6.34
CA LYS A 261 7.35 18.58 -5.28
C LYS A 261 8.62 19.13 -5.92
N VAL A 262 8.87 20.42 -5.74
CA VAL A 262 10.15 21.05 -6.15
C VAL A 262 11.11 21.01 -4.98
N ILE A 263 12.23 20.32 -5.15
CA ILE A 263 13.31 20.20 -4.17
C ILE A 263 14.43 21.15 -4.61
N VAL A 264 14.64 22.20 -3.83
CA VAL A 264 15.61 23.24 -4.14
C VAL A 264 16.98 22.85 -3.59
N ARG A 265 17.91 22.45 -4.48
CA ARG A 265 19.28 22.12 -4.16
C ARG A 265 20.20 23.35 -4.19
N LYS A 266 19.98 24.25 -5.16
CA LYS A 266 20.72 25.48 -5.33
C LYS A 266 19.84 26.56 -5.93
N LYS A 267 19.88 27.76 -5.33
CA LYS A 267 19.12 28.94 -5.76
C LYS A 267 19.98 30.19 -5.62
N THR A 268 20.60 30.64 -6.72
CA THR A 268 21.40 31.86 -6.76
C THR A 268 20.61 33.09 -7.17
N SER A 269 19.49 32.90 -7.89
CA SER A 269 18.64 33.96 -8.40
C SER A 269 17.18 33.70 -8.12
N GLN A 270 16.56 34.50 -7.23
CA GLN A 270 15.13 34.45 -6.94
C GLN A 270 14.29 34.65 -8.21
N LYS A 271 14.65 35.60 -9.07
CA LYS A 271 13.93 35.85 -10.31
C LYS A 271 13.90 34.67 -11.27
N ASN A 272 14.99 33.90 -11.35
CA ASN A 272 15.02 32.69 -12.19
C ASN A 272 14.21 31.56 -11.56
N PHE A 273 14.26 31.45 -10.25
CA PHE A 273 13.46 30.49 -9.49
C PHE A 273 11.96 30.78 -9.66
N ASP A 274 11.52 32.04 -9.52
CA ASP A 274 10.11 32.41 -9.71
C ASP A 274 9.62 32.01 -11.10
N ARG A 275 10.40 32.25 -12.16
CA ARG A 275 10.07 31.84 -13.53
C ARG A 275 9.99 30.31 -13.68
N PHE A 276 10.80 29.58 -12.94
CA PHE A 276 10.76 28.12 -12.93
C PHE A 276 9.47 27.62 -12.28
N ILE A 277 9.08 28.17 -11.13
CA ILE A 277 7.83 27.89 -10.44
C ILE A 277 6.60 28.29 -11.28
N ASP A 278 6.62 29.49 -11.88
CA ASP A 278 5.54 29.96 -12.78
C ASP A 278 5.32 28.99 -13.95
N LYS A 279 6.39 28.39 -14.48
CA LYS A 279 6.29 27.38 -15.54
C LYS A 279 5.59 26.11 -15.08
N ILE A 280 5.86 25.64 -13.84
CA ILE A 280 5.17 24.49 -13.27
C ILE A 280 3.69 24.82 -13.03
N HIS A 281 3.39 25.97 -12.45
CA HIS A 281 1.99 26.42 -12.27
C HIS A 281 1.23 26.49 -13.58
N SER A 282 1.89 26.96 -14.65
CA SER A 282 1.27 27.05 -16.00
C SER A 282 0.96 25.68 -16.62
N ALA A 283 1.47 24.59 -16.04
CA ALA A 283 1.15 23.23 -16.47
C ALA A 283 -0.12 22.66 -15.82
N ASN A 284 -0.90 23.47 -15.09
CA ASN A 284 -2.13 23.06 -14.39
C ASN A 284 -1.90 21.87 -13.43
N VAL A 285 -0.83 21.95 -12.63
CA VAL A 285 -0.58 20.95 -11.57
C VAL A 285 -1.71 20.97 -10.55
N ALA A 286 -2.07 19.82 -10.02
CA ALA A 286 -3.11 19.71 -8.99
C ALA A 286 -2.62 20.26 -7.64
N GLU A 287 -1.34 20.03 -7.33
CA GLU A 287 -0.67 20.52 -6.12
C GLU A 287 0.79 20.81 -6.44
N LEU A 288 1.31 21.91 -5.91
CA LEU A 288 2.73 22.25 -5.96
C LEU A 288 3.26 22.48 -4.55
N LYS A 289 4.23 21.65 -4.14
CA LYS A 289 4.98 21.80 -2.89
C LYS A 289 6.41 22.25 -3.22
N VAL A 290 6.91 23.27 -2.56
CA VAL A 290 8.30 23.73 -2.67
C VAL A 290 9.01 23.46 -1.37
N VAL A 291 10.15 22.79 -1.46
CA VAL A 291 10.99 22.44 -0.32
C VAL A 291 12.34 23.08 -0.51
N GLU A 292 12.65 24.07 0.34
CA GLU A 292 13.93 24.79 0.37
C GLU A 292 14.74 24.38 1.62
N ASN A 293 16.06 24.40 1.51
CA ASN A 293 17.01 24.21 2.63
C ASN A 293 17.10 22.80 3.22
N PHE A 294 17.08 21.78 2.37
CA PHE A 294 17.41 20.42 2.81
C PHE A 294 18.87 20.07 2.49
N SER A 295 19.59 19.53 3.48
CA SER A 295 20.74 18.69 3.19
C SER A 295 20.25 17.41 2.48
N ILE A 296 21.09 16.79 1.64
CA ILE A 296 20.72 15.56 0.90
C ILE A 296 20.30 14.46 1.88
N GLU A 297 20.90 14.41 3.08
CA GLU A 297 20.58 13.48 4.17
C GLU A 297 19.19 13.72 4.77
N GLU A 298 18.76 14.97 4.91
CA GLU A 298 17.42 15.30 5.42
C GLU A 298 16.31 15.00 4.40
N ALA A 299 16.58 15.11 3.09
CA ALA A 299 15.60 14.78 2.05
C ALA A 299 15.29 13.27 2.02
N GLU A 300 16.29 12.41 2.20
CA GLU A 300 16.11 10.96 2.31
C GLU A 300 15.36 10.57 3.59
N HIS A 301 15.62 11.26 4.71
CA HIS A 301 14.89 11.05 5.95
C HIS A 301 13.43 11.54 5.88
N PHE A 302 13.15 12.65 5.18
CA PHE A 302 11.79 13.19 5.10
C PHE A 302 10.83 12.27 4.33
N GLU A 303 11.32 11.50 3.36
CA GLU A 303 10.54 10.47 2.67
C GLU A 303 10.16 9.31 3.61
N ALA A 304 10.99 9.00 4.60
CA ALA A 304 10.69 8.01 5.63
C ALA A 304 9.59 8.48 6.60
N TYR A 305 9.53 9.78 6.91
CA TYR A 305 8.51 10.34 7.83
C TYR A 305 7.07 10.25 7.31
N GLU A 306 6.84 10.27 6.00
CA GLU A 306 5.47 10.20 5.45
C GLU A 306 4.90 8.76 5.44
N SER A 307 5.73 7.73 5.65
CA SER A 307 5.34 6.31 5.71
C SER A 307 5.24 5.76 7.13
N GLU A 308 5.73 6.50 8.13
CA GLU A 308 5.68 6.06 9.52
C GLU A 308 4.33 6.35 10.16
N ASP A 309 3.92 5.47 11.09
CA ASP A 309 2.80 5.80 11.94
C ASP A 309 3.16 6.97 12.88
N THR A 310 2.13 7.67 13.36
CA THR A 310 2.31 8.88 14.19
C THR A 310 3.13 8.60 15.45
N PHE A 311 3.08 7.38 16.00
CA PHE A 311 3.82 7.03 17.20
C PHE A 311 5.32 6.88 16.94
N SER A 312 5.70 6.24 15.84
CA SER A 312 7.10 6.11 15.41
C SER A 312 7.74 7.48 15.17
N ILE A 313 7.01 8.42 14.58
CA ILE A 313 7.45 9.82 14.41
C ILE A 313 7.69 10.49 15.78
N LEU A 314 6.76 10.30 16.73
CA LEU A 314 6.90 10.86 18.08
C LEU A 314 8.06 10.25 18.83
N GLN A 315 8.30 8.93 18.73
CA GLN A 315 9.45 8.27 19.36
C GLN A 315 10.77 8.85 18.86
N ARG A 316 10.93 8.97 17.54
CA ARG A 316 12.13 9.52 16.95
C ARG A 316 12.35 10.98 17.35
N TYR A 317 11.28 11.78 17.36
CA TYR A 317 11.37 13.18 17.84
C TYR A 317 11.91 13.26 19.27
N VAL A 318 11.51 12.33 20.14
CA VAL A 318 12.06 12.23 21.51
C VAL A 318 13.53 11.79 21.50
N GLU A 319 13.89 10.83 20.66
CA GLU A 319 15.26 10.34 20.52
C GLU A 319 16.23 11.43 20.03
N ASP A 320 15.80 12.23 19.07
CA ASP A 320 16.58 13.32 18.45
C ASP A 320 16.58 14.60 19.29
N SER A 321 15.68 14.75 20.26
CA SER A 321 15.58 15.95 21.09
C SER A 321 16.75 16.07 22.06
N GLU A 322 17.34 17.24 22.18
CA GLU A 322 18.28 17.62 23.26
C GLU A 322 17.47 17.91 24.55
N CYS A 323 17.02 16.85 25.25
CA CYS A 323 16.23 16.97 26.46
C CYS A 323 16.99 16.42 27.67
N GLU A 324 17.00 17.18 28.78
CA GLU A 324 17.58 16.72 30.06
C GLU A 324 16.74 15.65 30.78
N LEU A 325 15.49 15.42 30.34
CA LEU A 325 14.60 14.42 30.90
C LEU A 325 14.92 13.02 30.37
N ASN A 326 14.54 12.00 31.13
CA ASN A 326 14.74 10.60 30.71
C ASN A 326 13.84 10.29 29.49
N LYS A 327 14.50 10.11 28.34
CA LYS A 327 13.83 9.84 27.05
C LYS A 327 12.93 8.63 27.10
N ALA A 328 13.33 7.55 27.80
CA ALA A 328 12.50 6.34 27.94
C ALA A 328 11.19 6.63 28.69
N THR A 329 11.23 7.53 29.70
CA THR A 329 10.01 7.95 30.42
C THR A 329 9.10 8.79 29.52
N ILE A 330 9.66 9.69 28.72
CA ILE A 330 8.89 10.49 27.77
C ILE A 330 8.22 9.61 26.72
N THR A 331 8.97 8.65 26.16
CA THR A 331 8.45 7.70 25.18
C THR A 331 7.30 6.87 25.75
N SER A 332 7.45 6.38 27.00
CA SER A 332 6.36 5.63 27.67
C SER A 332 5.11 6.48 27.88
N ILE A 333 5.25 7.73 28.29
CA ILE A 333 4.12 8.64 28.47
C ILE A 333 3.44 8.93 27.12
N LEU A 334 4.22 9.16 26.06
CA LEU A 334 3.69 9.38 24.72
C LEU A 334 2.96 8.14 24.19
N GLU A 335 3.47 6.94 24.48
CA GLU A 335 2.83 5.67 24.13
C GLU A 335 1.46 5.54 24.82
N ASP A 336 1.39 5.84 26.12
CA ASP A 336 0.14 5.77 26.87
C ASP A 336 -0.87 6.80 26.36
N VAL A 337 -0.46 8.05 26.15
CA VAL A 337 -1.31 9.11 25.60
C VAL A 337 -1.76 8.78 24.17
N TYR A 338 -0.88 8.21 23.34
CA TYR A 338 -1.22 7.81 21.99
C TYR A 338 -2.22 6.65 21.96
N LYS A 339 -2.05 5.66 22.85
CA LYS A 339 -3.03 4.56 23.05
C LYS A 339 -4.38 5.11 23.48
N GLU A 340 -4.40 6.01 24.48
CA GLU A 340 -5.63 6.65 24.96
C GLU A 340 -6.31 7.45 23.82
N ALA A 341 -5.55 8.21 23.06
CA ALA A 341 -6.07 8.95 21.91
C ALA A 341 -6.67 8.02 20.83
N LEU A 342 -6.10 6.84 20.61
CA LEU A 342 -6.64 5.84 19.68
C LEU A 342 -7.92 5.17 20.18
N GLU A 343 -8.15 5.13 21.50
CA GLU A 343 -9.38 4.60 22.08
C GLU A 343 -10.53 5.62 22.04
N LEU A 344 -10.20 6.92 22.01
CA LEU A 344 -11.16 8.02 21.95
C LEU A 344 -11.63 8.37 20.53
N VAL A 345 -10.97 7.90 19.50
CA VAL A 345 -11.27 8.11 18.08
C VAL A 345 -11.80 6.82 17.46
#